data_2d58ad182e7325e9d192b4a1ea1eb4a8
#
_entry.id   2d58ad182e7325e9d192b4a1ea1eb4a8
#
_cell.length_a   1.000
_cell.length_b   1.000
_cell.length_c   1.000
_cell.angle_alpha   90.00
_cell.angle_beta   90.00
_cell.angle_gamma   90.00
#
_symmetry.space_group_name_H-M   'P 1'
#
loop_
_entity.id
_entity.type
_entity.pdbx_description
1 polymer ?
#
loop_
_entity_poly.entity_id
_entity_poly.type
_entity_poly.pdbx_seq_one_letter_code
_entity_poly.pdbx_strand_id
1 'polypeptide(L)'
;MTPGDTAVADVSKDGAFVRKDAIFRNRITPDGEYTPESGRYHLYVSYACPWACRVLSLLHLKGLTEHITVSSVHPTWQRTRPNDPDDQHAGWCFLGEDGASISGPSGVGSFPGGPKHACTPDDLFGSVFVRDLYDRAMDGAAKGTRFTVPILWCKKTDTIVSNESSEIIRDLNSQFNAIAGDKTLDLYPVKLRPAIDEVNEWVYHGINNGVYKCGFATSQGAYDTAVTELFRCLDKCEETLGKQRYIAGDVLTEADVRLFPTLVRFDEVYVVYFKTNKKFIHQYPNLWNYVKDVYQTPGMRHSVNMWHIKTHYFTSHPVLNANAIVPIGPNLNLDEPHDRARFSK
;
A
#
# COMPACT_ATOMS: atom_id res chain seq x y z
N MET A 1 -11.81 11.23 -16.67
CA MET A 1 -12.23 10.05 -15.89
C MET A 1 -13.30 10.50 -14.93
N THR A 2 -14.45 9.91 -15.00
CA THR A 2 -15.54 10.13 -14.06
C THR A 2 -15.25 9.42 -12.72
N PRO A 3 -15.85 9.88 -11.59
CA PRO A 3 -15.82 9.12 -10.35
C PRO A 3 -16.34 7.69 -10.61
N GLY A 4 -15.56 6.68 -10.24
CA GLY A 4 -15.88 5.26 -10.53
C GLY A 4 -14.94 4.56 -11.51
N ASP A 5 -14.16 5.31 -12.31
CA ASP A 5 -13.30 4.73 -13.35
C ASP A 5 -11.91 4.27 -12.85
N THR A 6 -11.61 4.45 -11.56
CA THR A 6 -10.33 4.05 -10.96
C THR A 6 -10.52 3.48 -9.55
N ALA A 7 -9.49 2.82 -9.01
CA ALA A 7 -9.50 2.23 -7.66
C ALA A 7 -9.67 3.25 -6.50
N VAL A 8 -9.64 4.57 -6.76
CA VAL A 8 -9.55 5.62 -5.71
C VAL A 8 -10.47 6.82 -5.92
N ALA A 9 -11.51 6.76 -6.75
CA ALA A 9 -12.22 7.98 -7.18
C ALA A 9 -13.67 8.13 -6.70
N ASP A 10 -14.08 7.48 -5.59
CA ASP A 10 -15.42 7.74 -5.04
C ASP A 10 -15.39 8.97 -4.14
N VAL A 11 -16.30 9.91 -4.41
CA VAL A 11 -16.53 11.10 -3.59
C VAL A 11 -18.02 11.20 -3.24
N SER A 12 -18.32 11.66 -2.04
CA SER A 12 -19.67 11.95 -1.59
C SER A 12 -20.20 13.24 -2.21
N LYS A 13 -21.49 13.54 -2.01
CA LYS A 13 -22.14 14.74 -2.57
C LYS A 13 -21.53 16.05 -2.09
N ASP A 14 -20.95 16.06 -0.88
CA ASP A 14 -20.26 17.20 -0.28
C ASP A 14 -18.78 17.28 -0.67
N GLY A 15 -18.30 16.35 -1.52
CA GLY A 15 -16.95 16.34 -2.07
C GLY A 15 -15.92 15.62 -1.23
N ALA A 16 -16.32 14.83 -0.22
CA ALA A 16 -15.41 14.04 0.59
C ALA A 16 -15.09 12.70 -0.06
N PHE A 17 -13.83 12.26 0.04
CA PHE A 17 -13.40 10.94 -0.42
C PHE A 17 -14.07 9.81 0.35
N VAL A 18 -14.57 8.80 -0.38
CA VAL A 18 -15.20 7.60 0.17
C VAL A 18 -14.39 6.37 -0.21
N ARG A 19 -13.98 5.57 0.78
CA ARG A 19 -13.33 4.28 0.54
C ARG A 19 -14.34 3.15 0.60
N LYS A 20 -14.33 2.29 -0.43
CA LYS A 20 -15.11 1.04 -0.42
C LYS A 20 -14.30 -0.09 0.19
N ASP A 21 -14.99 -1.03 0.82
CA ASP A 21 -14.40 -2.22 1.41
C ASP A 21 -13.88 -3.19 0.34
N ALA A 22 -12.92 -4.02 0.74
CA ALA A 22 -12.45 -5.15 -0.04
C ALA A 22 -13.56 -6.21 -0.18
N ILE A 23 -13.63 -6.85 -1.35
CA ILE A 23 -14.70 -7.81 -1.68
C ILE A 23 -14.29 -9.26 -1.44
N PHE A 24 -13.00 -9.58 -1.44
CA PHE A 24 -12.48 -10.90 -1.11
C PHE A 24 -11.86 -10.85 0.28
N ARG A 25 -12.44 -11.59 1.24
CA ARG A 25 -12.07 -11.53 2.66
C ARG A 25 -12.01 -12.91 3.31
N ASN A 26 -11.67 -13.94 2.53
CA ASN A 26 -11.40 -15.26 3.07
C ASN A 26 -10.12 -15.25 3.90
N ARG A 27 -10.04 -16.18 4.85
CA ARG A 27 -8.93 -16.24 5.80
C ARG A 27 -8.15 -17.55 5.63
N ILE A 28 -6.85 -17.47 5.88
CA ILE A 28 -6.01 -18.66 6.00
C ILE A 28 -6.13 -19.19 7.43
N THR A 29 -6.50 -20.47 7.56
CA THR A 29 -6.61 -21.15 8.86
C THR A 29 -6.15 -22.61 8.71
N PRO A 30 -5.59 -23.25 9.77
CA PRO A 30 -5.11 -24.64 9.69
C PRO A 30 -6.19 -25.63 9.25
N ASP A 31 -7.43 -25.41 9.65
CA ASP A 31 -8.57 -26.35 9.44
C ASP A 31 -9.57 -25.84 8.41
N GLY A 32 -9.25 -24.73 7.69
CA GLY A 32 -10.15 -24.12 6.71
C GLY A 32 -9.87 -24.61 5.28
N GLU A 33 -10.60 -24.01 4.33
CA GLU A 33 -10.40 -24.22 2.90
C GLU A 33 -8.98 -23.77 2.46
N TYR A 34 -8.50 -22.66 3.03
CA TYR A 34 -7.22 -22.06 2.74
C TYR A 34 -6.24 -22.36 3.88
N THR A 35 -5.49 -23.48 3.77
CA THR A 35 -4.52 -23.89 4.77
C THR A 35 -3.14 -23.28 4.50
N PRO A 36 -2.30 -23.01 5.54
CA PRO A 36 -0.96 -22.43 5.37
C PRO A 36 0.04 -23.46 4.80
N GLU A 37 0.23 -23.43 3.49
CA GLU A 37 1.10 -24.37 2.75
C GLU A 37 2.18 -23.60 1.98
N SER A 38 3.41 -24.14 1.98
CA SER A 38 4.50 -23.64 1.13
C SER A 38 4.15 -23.81 -0.35
N GLY A 39 4.40 -22.77 -1.14
CA GLY A 39 4.18 -22.80 -2.58
C GLY A 39 2.72 -22.71 -3.04
N ARG A 40 1.74 -22.74 -2.12
CA ARG A 40 0.32 -22.70 -2.45
C ARG A 40 -0.17 -21.30 -2.89
N TYR A 41 0.43 -20.26 -2.34
CA TYR A 41 -0.06 -18.89 -2.51
C TYR A 41 0.87 -18.07 -3.41
N HIS A 42 0.26 -17.04 -4.02
CA HIS A 42 0.96 -16.02 -4.78
C HIS A 42 0.41 -14.64 -4.39
N LEU A 43 1.30 -13.64 -4.26
CA LEU A 43 0.96 -12.26 -3.98
C LEU A 43 1.11 -11.41 -5.22
N TYR A 44 0.03 -10.70 -5.60
CA TYR A 44 0.10 -9.62 -6.58
C TYR A 44 0.12 -8.29 -5.86
N VAL A 45 1.14 -7.50 -6.14
CA VAL A 45 1.42 -6.27 -5.40
C VAL A 45 1.80 -5.11 -6.32
N SER A 46 1.73 -3.89 -5.77
CA SER A 46 2.42 -2.72 -6.28
C SER A 46 3.25 -2.11 -5.16
N TYR A 47 4.52 -1.85 -5.41
CA TYR A 47 5.36 -1.10 -4.45
C TYR A 47 4.85 0.34 -4.24
N ALA A 48 4.10 0.89 -5.18
CA ALA A 48 3.46 2.20 -5.01
C ALA A 48 2.30 2.18 -4.00
N CYS A 49 1.57 1.04 -3.92
CA CYS A 49 0.40 0.92 -3.07
C CYS A 49 0.77 0.77 -1.59
N PRO A 50 0.35 1.69 -0.68
CA PRO A 50 0.68 1.58 0.74
C PRO A 50 0.05 0.36 1.41
N TRP A 51 -1.10 -0.11 0.91
CA TRP A 51 -1.77 -1.31 1.42
C TRP A 51 -0.99 -2.58 1.06
N ALA A 52 -0.46 -2.67 -0.18
CA ALA A 52 0.40 -3.78 -0.60
C ALA A 52 1.75 -3.78 0.14
N CYS A 53 2.30 -2.59 0.45
CA CYS A 53 3.53 -2.50 1.24
C CYS A 53 3.42 -3.13 2.63
N ARG A 54 2.24 -3.08 3.28
CA ARG A 54 2.01 -3.78 4.56
C ARG A 54 2.26 -5.27 4.42
N VAL A 55 1.72 -5.86 3.34
CA VAL A 55 1.82 -7.30 3.07
C VAL A 55 3.26 -7.69 2.71
N LEU A 56 3.92 -6.89 1.86
CA LEU A 56 5.34 -7.08 1.55
C LEU A 56 6.22 -7.00 2.81
N SER A 57 5.95 -6.04 3.71
CA SER A 57 6.67 -5.94 4.98
C SER A 57 6.57 -7.23 5.80
N LEU A 58 5.36 -7.77 5.97
CA LEU A 58 5.14 -9.01 6.70
C LEU A 58 5.80 -10.21 6.01
N LEU A 59 5.71 -10.30 4.69
CA LEU A 59 6.34 -11.36 3.91
C LEU A 59 7.84 -11.43 4.20
N HIS A 60 8.52 -10.27 4.20
CA HIS A 60 9.95 -10.19 4.47
C HIS A 60 10.29 -10.36 5.95
N LEU A 61 9.55 -9.72 6.87
CA LEU A 61 9.78 -9.82 8.31
C LEU A 61 9.64 -11.26 8.83
N LYS A 62 8.68 -12.00 8.28
CA LYS A 62 8.45 -13.42 8.63
C LYS A 62 9.36 -14.39 7.86
N GLY A 63 10.15 -13.92 6.88
CA GLY A 63 10.97 -14.78 6.03
C GLY A 63 10.14 -15.77 5.21
N LEU A 64 9.04 -15.31 4.60
CA LEU A 64 8.11 -16.15 3.82
C LEU A 64 8.35 -16.08 2.30
N THR A 65 9.39 -15.41 1.84
CA THR A 65 9.68 -15.19 0.41
C THR A 65 9.93 -16.47 -0.38
N GLU A 66 10.46 -17.53 0.27
CA GLU A 66 10.65 -18.85 -0.36
C GLU A 66 9.36 -19.69 -0.40
N HIS A 67 8.30 -19.25 0.29
CA HIS A 67 7.05 -20.00 0.44
C HIS A 67 5.87 -19.37 -0.29
N ILE A 68 5.92 -18.05 -0.55
CA ILE A 68 4.87 -17.29 -1.23
C ILE A 68 5.54 -16.45 -2.32
N THR A 69 5.24 -16.76 -3.57
CA THR A 69 5.77 -16.04 -4.73
C THR A 69 5.09 -14.69 -4.91
N VAL A 70 5.76 -13.75 -5.60
CA VAL A 70 5.28 -12.37 -5.75
C VAL A 70 5.41 -11.91 -7.19
N SER A 71 4.34 -11.32 -7.75
CA SER A 71 4.41 -10.51 -8.97
C SER A 71 4.10 -9.05 -8.66
N SER A 72 4.90 -8.15 -9.20
CA SER A 72 4.78 -6.71 -9.00
C SER A 72 4.40 -5.99 -10.29
N VAL A 73 3.30 -5.25 -10.25
CA VAL A 73 2.79 -4.48 -11.38
C VAL A 73 3.64 -3.24 -11.67
N HIS A 74 3.51 -2.70 -12.88
CA HIS A 74 4.05 -1.38 -13.23
C HIS A 74 3.39 -0.27 -12.41
N PRO A 75 4.12 0.75 -11.95
CA PRO A 75 3.55 1.84 -11.15
C PRO A 75 2.57 2.73 -11.93
N THR A 76 2.77 2.92 -13.23
CA THR A 76 1.87 3.73 -14.06
C THR A 76 0.67 2.92 -14.51
N TRP A 77 -0.53 3.44 -14.24
CA TRP A 77 -1.77 2.82 -14.69
C TRP A 77 -1.96 2.87 -16.20
N GLN A 78 -2.70 1.92 -16.73
CA GLN A 78 -3.12 1.83 -18.11
C GLN A 78 -4.63 1.69 -18.22
N ARG A 79 -5.19 2.08 -19.36
CA ARG A 79 -6.59 1.71 -19.67
C ARG A 79 -6.69 0.20 -19.84
N THR A 80 -7.55 -0.42 -19.04
CA THR A 80 -7.65 -1.90 -18.96
C THR A 80 -8.50 -2.50 -20.08
N ARG A 81 -9.29 -1.69 -20.77
CA ARG A 81 -10.06 -2.06 -21.98
C ARG A 81 -9.93 -0.92 -23.01
N PRO A 82 -8.74 -0.73 -23.61
CA PRO A 82 -8.46 0.43 -24.46
C PRO A 82 -9.31 0.51 -25.74
N ASN A 83 -9.83 -0.63 -26.20
CA ASN A 83 -10.66 -0.74 -27.39
C ASN A 83 -12.17 -0.59 -27.11
N ASP A 84 -12.56 -0.48 -25.85
CA ASP A 84 -13.94 -0.26 -25.43
C ASP A 84 -14.13 1.22 -25.04
N PRO A 85 -14.88 2.00 -25.83
CA PRO A 85 -15.11 3.42 -25.56
C PRO A 85 -16.00 3.64 -24.33
N ASP A 86 -16.81 2.66 -23.94
CA ASP A 86 -17.72 2.73 -22.81
C ASP A 86 -17.08 2.29 -21.49
N ASP A 87 -15.88 1.69 -21.55
CA ASP A 87 -15.07 1.31 -20.39
C ASP A 87 -13.82 2.18 -20.26
N GLN A 88 -13.89 3.21 -19.43
CA GLN A 88 -12.80 4.16 -19.18
C GLN A 88 -11.91 3.75 -18.00
N HIS A 89 -12.07 2.53 -17.46
CA HIS A 89 -11.28 2.09 -16.32
C HIS A 89 -9.78 2.10 -16.62
N ALA A 90 -9.01 2.74 -15.74
CA ALA A 90 -7.56 2.69 -15.71
C ALA A 90 -7.08 2.01 -14.41
N GLY A 91 -6.11 1.13 -14.52
CA GLY A 91 -5.61 0.35 -13.39
C GLY A 91 -4.25 -0.27 -13.62
N TRP A 92 -3.86 -1.14 -12.71
CA TRP A 92 -2.58 -1.81 -12.68
C TRP A 92 -2.37 -2.76 -13.85
N CYS A 93 -1.20 -2.68 -14.50
CA CYS A 93 -0.78 -3.59 -15.56
C CYS A 93 0.51 -4.32 -15.19
N PHE A 94 0.63 -5.55 -15.70
CA PHE A 94 1.88 -6.29 -15.70
C PHE A 94 2.69 -5.94 -16.95
N LEU A 95 4.01 -5.97 -16.85
CA LEU A 95 4.88 -5.82 -18.02
C LEU A 95 5.73 -7.06 -18.19
N GLY A 96 5.90 -7.44 -19.44
CA GLY A 96 6.80 -8.52 -19.81
C GLY A 96 8.27 -8.24 -19.47
N GLU A 97 9.12 -9.24 -19.67
CA GLU A 97 10.56 -9.18 -19.36
C GLU A 97 11.34 -8.18 -20.22
N ASP A 98 10.79 -7.76 -21.34
CA ASP A 98 11.42 -6.85 -22.29
C ASP A 98 11.65 -5.43 -21.76
N GLY A 99 11.00 -5.09 -20.63
CA GLY A 99 11.16 -3.79 -19.99
C GLY A 99 10.62 -2.60 -20.79
N ALA A 100 9.67 -2.82 -21.69
CA ALA A 100 9.05 -1.79 -22.50
C ALA A 100 8.57 -0.61 -21.67
N SER A 101 8.76 0.60 -22.18
CA SER A 101 8.21 1.81 -21.57
C SER A 101 6.74 1.97 -21.92
N ILE A 102 5.96 2.46 -20.97
CA ILE A 102 4.55 2.78 -21.17
C ILE A 102 4.25 4.25 -20.87
N SER A 103 3.21 4.78 -21.50
CA SER A 103 2.71 6.12 -21.22
C SER A 103 1.68 6.08 -20.08
N GLY A 104 1.35 7.23 -19.49
CA GLY A 104 0.21 7.35 -18.58
C GLY A 104 -1.14 7.03 -19.24
N PRO A 105 -2.23 6.91 -18.44
CA PRO A 105 -3.55 6.52 -18.96
C PRO A 105 -4.13 7.51 -20.00
N SER A 106 -3.63 8.74 -20.03
CA SER A 106 -3.96 9.77 -21.05
C SER A 106 -3.00 9.78 -22.24
N GLY A 107 -2.08 8.83 -22.37
CA GLY A 107 -1.08 8.78 -23.43
C GLY A 107 0.13 9.72 -23.22
N VAL A 108 0.28 10.32 -22.03
CA VAL A 108 1.34 11.29 -21.73
C VAL A 108 2.49 10.63 -20.97
N GLY A 109 3.72 11.07 -21.28
CA GLY A 109 4.96 10.58 -20.70
C GLY A 109 5.43 9.25 -21.29
N SER A 110 6.57 8.76 -20.78
CA SER A 110 7.13 7.44 -21.13
C SER A 110 7.90 6.94 -19.93
N PHE A 111 7.44 5.82 -19.33
CA PHE A 111 7.94 5.31 -18.05
C PHE A 111 8.43 3.88 -18.25
N PRO A 112 9.73 3.61 -17.97
CA PRO A 112 10.30 2.28 -18.20
C PRO A 112 9.73 1.24 -17.26
N GLY A 113 9.74 -0.02 -17.67
CA GLY A 113 9.33 -1.16 -16.88
C GLY A 113 10.42 -2.25 -16.79
N GLY A 114 10.01 -3.46 -16.50
CA GLY A 114 10.85 -4.64 -16.43
C GLY A 114 11.59 -4.82 -15.10
N PRO A 115 12.43 -5.88 -14.99
CA PRO A 115 13.05 -6.31 -13.74
C PRO A 115 13.92 -5.25 -13.05
N LYS A 116 14.62 -4.41 -13.82
CA LYS A 116 15.43 -3.30 -13.27
C LYS A 116 14.62 -2.29 -12.48
N HIS A 117 13.33 -2.21 -12.78
CA HIS A 117 12.37 -1.34 -12.11
C HIS A 117 11.42 -2.12 -11.21
N ALA A 118 11.75 -3.37 -10.84
CA ALA A 118 10.92 -4.24 -10.03
C ALA A 118 9.49 -4.43 -10.58
N CYS A 119 9.32 -4.40 -11.90
CA CYS A 119 8.09 -4.74 -12.60
C CYS A 119 8.24 -6.16 -13.17
N THR A 120 7.30 -7.04 -12.87
CA THR A 120 7.33 -8.44 -13.34
C THR A 120 6.11 -8.75 -14.20
N PRO A 121 6.21 -9.77 -15.08
CA PRO A 121 5.01 -10.35 -15.69
C PRO A 121 4.11 -11.00 -14.63
N ASP A 122 2.91 -11.40 -15.02
CA ASP A 122 2.11 -12.36 -14.27
C ASP A 122 2.57 -13.77 -14.65
N ASP A 123 3.37 -14.37 -13.77
CA ASP A 123 3.99 -15.69 -14.01
C ASP A 123 2.99 -16.85 -13.93
N LEU A 124 1.77 -16.64 -13.42
CA LEU A 124 0.78 -17.70 -13.28
C LEU A 124 -0.13 -17.83 -14.51
N PHE A 125 -0.56 -16.72 -15.07
CA PHE A 125 -1.60 -16.72 -16.10
C PHE A 125 -1.24 -15.90 -17.34
N GLY A 126 -0.14 -15.13 -17.29
CA GLY A 126 0.21 -14.19 -18.37
C GLY A 126 -0.80 -13.05 -18.50
N SER A 127 -1.49 -12.69 -17.43
CA SER A 127 -2.46 -11.59 -17.44
C SER A 127 -1.76 -10.27 -17.78
N VAL A 128 -2.44 -9.40 -18.53
CA VAL A 128 -1.94 -8.06 -18.86
C VAL A 128 -2.29 -7.06 -17.75
N PHE A 129 -3.46 -7.23 -17.12
CA PHE A 129 -3.96 -6.32 -16.09
C PHE A 129 -4.37 -7.07 -14.82
N VAL A 130 -4.27 -6.40 -13.68
CA VAL A 130 -4.84 -6.90 -12.42
C VAL A 130 -6.35 -7.17 -12.56
N ARG A 131 -7.04 -6.40 -13.39
CA ARG A 131 -8.45 -6.63 -13.74
C ARG A 131 -8.70 -8.06 -14.24
N ASP A 132 -7.80 -8.61 -15.05
CA ASP A 132 -7.97 -9.95 -15.64
C ASP A 132 -7.97 -11.05 -14.55
N LEU A 133 -7.26 -10.82 -13.44
CA LEU A 133 -7.30 -11.71 -12.26
C LEU A 133 -8.66 -11.69 -11.57
N TYR A 134 -9.27 -10.51 -11.47
CA TYR A 134 -10.64 -10.38 -10.91
C TYR A 134 -11.68 -10.97 -11.84
N ASP A 135 -11.56 -10.73 -13.15
CA ASP A 135 -12.45 -11.34 -14.15
C ASP A 135 -12.37 -12.87 -14.07
N ARG A 136 -11.16 -13.44 -13.87
CA ARG A 136 -10.94 -14.88 -13.66
C ARG A 136 -11.59 -15.38 -12.36
N ALA A 137 -11.38 -14.70 -11.25
CA ALA A 137 -11.89 -15.12 -9.93
C ALA A 137 -13.42 -14.99 -9.79
N MET A 138 -14.06 -14.16 -10.61
CA MET A 138 -15.49 -13.83 -10.52
C MET A 138 -16.31 -14.31 -11.72
N ASP A 139 -15.72 -15.07 -12.65
CA ASP A 139 -16.32 -15.44 -13.92
C ASP A 139 -16.90 -14.21 -14.67
N GLY A 140 -16.11 -13.14 -14.72
CA GLY A 140 -16.47 -11.84 -15.22
C GLY A 140 -16.87 -10.85 -14.11
N ALA A 141 -15.97 -9.90 -13.83
CA ALA A 141 -16.20 -8.91 -12.78
C ALA A 141 -17.28 -7.90 -13.16
N ALA A 142 -18.20 -7.65 -12.25
CA ALA A 142 -19.29 -6.69 -12.45
C ALA A 142 -18.78 -5.26 -12.68
N LYS A 143 -19.53 -4.46 -13.44
CA LYS A 143 -19.24 -3.03 -13.64
C LYS A 143 -19.18 -2.32 -12.27
N GLY A 144 -18.12 -1.54 -12.07
CA GLY A 144 -17.87 -0.82 -10.80
C GLY A 144 -17.08 -1.63 -9.76
N THR A 145 -16.62 -2.86 -10.09
CA THR A 145 -15.65 -3.59 -9.28
C THR A 145 -14.34 -2.80 -9.17
N ARG A 146 -13.73 -2.79 -7.96
CA ARG A 146 -12.43 -2.17 -7.71
C ARG A 146 -11.32 -3.22 -7.85
N PHE A 147 -10.50 -3.09 -8.87
CA PHE A 147 -9.39 -3.99 -9.17
C PHE A 147 -8.14 -3.56 -8.40
N THR A 148 -8.10 -3.86 -7.11
CA THR A 148 -7.07 -3.35 -6.17
C THR A 148 -5.95 -4.36 -5.93
N VAL A 149 -4.84 -3.86 -5.42
CA VAL A 149 -3.75 -4.66 -4.83
C VAL A 149 -3.57 -4.23 -3.37
N PRO A 150 -3.11 -5.14 -2.46
CA PRO A 150 -2.61 -6.49 -2.72
C PRO A 150 -3.71 -7.48 -3.06
N ILE A 151 -3.33 -8.57 -3.73
CA ILE A 151 -4.16 -9.77 -3.90
C ILE A 151 -3.37 -10.96 -3.36
N LEU A 152 -3.96 -11.72 -2.46
CA LEU A 152 -3.50 -13.05 -2.08
C LEU A 152 -4.27 -14.08 -2.90
N TRP A 153 -3.57 -14.73 -3.83
CA TRP A 153 -4.13 -15.73 -4.75
C TRP A 153 -3.83 -17.15 -4.24
N CYS A 154 -4.79 -18.05 -4.32
CA CYS A 154 -4.59 -19.48 -4.06
C CYS A 154 -4.45 -20.24 -5.38
N LYS A 155 -3.26 -20.81 -5.64
CA LYS A 155 -2.99 -21.59 -6.86
C LYS A 155 -3.75 -22.92 -6.93
N LYS A 156 -4.18 -23.46 -5.78
CA LYS A 156 -4.93 -24.74 -5.72
C LYS A 156 -6.41 -24.57 -6.07
N THR A 157 -7.03 -23.48 -5.58
CA THR A 157 -8.45 -23.19 -5.82
C THR A 157 -8.67 -22.23 -6.97
N ASP A 158 -7.59 -21.76 -7.58
CA ASP A 158 -7.56 -20.85 -8.72
C ASP A 158 -8.44 -19.61 -8.53
N THR A 159 -8.31 -18.94 -7.36
CA THR A 159 -9.10 -17.77 -7.02
C THR A 159 -8.41 -16.84 -6.03
N ILE A 160 -8.94 -15.64 -5.86
CA ILE A 160 -8.53 -14.66 -4.86
C ILE A 160 -9.00 -15.12 -3.48
N VAL A 161 -8.07 -15.29 -2.55
CA VAL A 161 -8.37 -15.53 -1.13
C VAL A 161 -8.80 -14.24 -0.46
N SER A 162 -7.95 -13.22 -0.55
CA SER A 162 -8.20 -11.92 0.06
C SER A 162 -7.51 -10.79 -0.71
N ASN A 163 -8.16 -9.63 -0.75
CA ASN A 163 -7.57 -8.35 -1.17
C ASN A 163 -7.64 -7.30 -0.04
N GLU A 164 -7.86 -7.74 1.22
CA GLU A 164 -7.84 -6.88 2.42
C GLU A 164 -6.49 -6.99 3.14
N SER A 165 -5.68 -5.95 3.01
CA SER A 165 -4.32 -5.94 3.55
C SER A 165 -4.24 -6.18 5.06
N SER A 166 -5.19 -5.66 5.83
CA SER A 166 -5.23 -5.80 7.30
C SER A 166 -5.46 -7.23 7.75
N GLU A 167 -6.17 -8.02 6.97
CA GLU A 167 -6.43 -9.44 7.22
C GLU A 167 -5.27 -10.31 6.73
N ILE A 168 -4.75 -10.02 5.52
CA ILE A 168 -3.60 -10.73 4.95
C ILE A 168 -2.40 -10.64 5.90
N ILE A 169 -2.08 -9.46 6.45
CA ILE A 169 -0.94 -9.33 7.38
C ILE A 169 -1.15 -10.14 8.67
N ARG A 170 -2.37 -10.26 9.20
CA ARG A 170 -2.66 -11.10 10.37
C ARG A 170 -2.52 -12.57 10.08
N ASP A 171 -2.91 -13.02 8.88
CA ASP A 171 -2.72 -14.39 8.43
C ASP A 171 -1.24 -14.72 8.25
N LEU A 172 -0.46 -13.84 7.60
CA LEU A 172 0.99 -14.01 7.47
C LEU A 172 1.71 -14.00 8.82
N ASN A 173 1.27 -13.18 9.76
CA ASN A 173 1.86 -13.09 11.09
C ASN A 173 1.72 -14.38 11.90
N SER A 174 0.58 -15.07 11.82
CA SER A 174 0.25 -16.14 12.76
C SER A 174 0.10 -17.53 12.12
N GLN A 175 -0.46 -17.62 10.90
CA GLN A 175 -0.82 -18.93 10.35
C GLN A 175 0.36 -19.67 9.72
N PHE A 176 1.36 -18.96 9.23
CA PHE A 176 2.51 -19.57 8.55
C PHE A 176 3.70 -19.87 9.45
N ASN A 177 3.57 -19.80 10.78
CA ASN A 177 4.68 -19.99 11.71
C ASN A 177 5.43 -21.33 11.55
N ALA A 178 4.76 -22.40 11.11
CA ALA A 178 5.39 -23.70 10.88
C ALA A 178 6.51 -23.64 9.82
N ILE A 179 6.36 -22.79 8.81
CA ILE A 179 7.28 -22.66 7.67
C ILE A 179 8.01 -21.31 7.61
N ALA A 180 7.66 -20.35 8.47
CA ALA A 180 8.28 -19.04 8.50
C ALA A 180 9.77 -19.11 8.86
N GLY A 181 10.58 -18.24 8.26
CA GLY A 181 11.98 -18.04 8.63
C GLY A 181 12.13 -17.52 10.06
N ASP A 182 11.30 -16.53 10.45
CA ASP A 182 11.16 -16.12 11.86
C ASP A 182 9.82 -16.62 12.42
N LYS A 183 9.91 -17.75 13.13
CA LYS A 183 8.76 -18.40 13.78
C LYS A 183 8.32 -17.70 15.07
N THR A 184 9.19 -16.86 15.64
CA THR A 184 8.99 -16.23 16.95
C THR A 184 8.42 -14.84 16.84
N LEU A 185 8.59 -14.17 15.72
CA LEU A 185 8.04 -12.85 15.48
C LEU A 185 6.51 -12.89 15.54
N ASP A 186 5.93 -12.14 16.48
CA ASP A 186 4.49 -11.89 16.58
C ASP A 186 4.23 -10.38 16.67
N LEU A 187 3.70 -9.81 15.60
CA LEU A 187 3.38 -8.38 15.51
C LEU A 187 1.98 -8.03 16.06
N TYR A 188 1.23 -9.04 16.52
CA TYR A 188 -0.09 -8.85 17.11
C TYR A 188 -0.25 -9.70 18.41
N PRO A 189 0.71 -9.57 19.37
CA PRO A 189 0.72 -10.39 20.57
C PRO A 189 -0.47 -10.06 21.48
N VAL A 190 -1.05 -11.07 22.09
CA VAL A 190 -2.30 -10.99 22.87
C VAL A 190 -2.31 -9.81 23.84
N LYS A 191 -1.21 -9.60 24.56
CA LYS A 191 -1.10 -8.54 25.59
C LYS A 191 -1.17 -7.12 25.01
N LEU A 192 -0.80 -6.93 23.75
CA LEU A 192 -0.76 -5.61 23.10
C LEU A 192 -1.95 -5.36 22.18
N ARG A 193 -2.81 -6.35 21.91
CA ARG A 193 -3.95 -6.22 21.00
C ARG A 193 -4.83 -5.01 21.28
N PRO A 194 -5.25 -4.72 22.53
CA PRO A 194 -6.07 -3.55 22.77
C PRO A 194 -5.40 -2.23 22.35
N ALA A 195 -4.10 -2.06 22.65
CA ALA A 195 -3.34 -0.88 22.27
C ALA A 195 -3.12 -0.80 20.75
N ILE A 196 -2.83 -1.93 20.11
CA ILE A 196 -2.65 -2.03 18.66
C ILE A 196 -3.95 -1.66 17.94
N ASP A 197 -5.08 -2.22 18.37
CA ASP A 197 -6.39 -1.99 17.73
C ASP A 197 -6.84 -0.54 17.94
N GLU A 198 -6.64 0.05 19.12
CA GLU A 198 -6.89 1.48 19.35
C GLU A 198 -6.07 2.37 18.42
N VAL A 199 -4.76 2.09 18.29
CA VAL A 199 -3.88 2.84 17.38
C VAL A 199 -4.32 2.67 15.93
N ASN A 200 -4.61 1.44 15.52
CA ASN A 200 -5.04 1.14 14.15
C ASN A 200 -6.29 1.91 13.75
N GLU A 201 -7.25 2.10 14.66
CA GLU A 201 -8.50 2.80 14.41
C GLU A 201 -8.25 4.26 14.01
N TRP A 202 -7.59 5.04 14.85
CA TRP A 202 -7.37 6.45 14.54
C TRP A 202 -6.31 6.69 13.47
N VAL A 203 -5.29 5.82 13.34
CA VAL A 203 -4.30 5.85 12.25
C VAL A 203 -4.97 5.59 10.91
N TYR A 204 -5.86 4.58 10.83
CA TYR A 204 -6.56 4.25 9.60
C TYR A 204 -7.40 5.43 9.09
N HIS A 205 -8.22 6.01 9.96
CA HIS A 205 -9.16 7.07 9.59
C HIS A 205 -8.49 8.44 9.40
N GLY A 206 -7.54 8.79 10.28
CA GLY A 206 -6.93 10.11 10.34
C GLY A 206 -5.66 10.25 9.50
N ILE A 207 -4.89 9.16 9.31
CA ILE A 207 -3.61 9.22 8.59
C ILE A 207 -3.67 8.43 7.29
N ASN A 208 -3.90 7.10 7.33
CA ASN A 208 -3.83 6.28 6.13
C ASN A 208 -4.88 6.70 5.07
N ASN A 209 -6.13 6.87 5.48
CA ASN A 209 -7.16 7.45 4.62
C ASN A 209 -7.13 8.98 4.63
N GLY A 210 -6.58 9.61 5.67
CA GLY A 210 -6.49 11.06 5.81
C GLY A 210 -5.81 11.73 4.64
N VAL A 211 -4.66 11.21 4.19
CA VAL A 211 -3.94 11.75 3.02
C VAL A 211 -4.77 11.65 1.73
N TYR A 212 -5.54 10.56 1.54
CA TYR A 212 -6.44 10.40 0.40
C TYR A 212 -7.65 11.33 0.49
N LYS A 213 -8.19 11.53 1.69
CA LYS A 213 -9.26 12.50 1.93
C LYS A 213 -8.83 13.93 1.55
N CYS A 214 -7.58 14.30 1.85
CA CYS A 214 -7.02 15.58 1.41
C CYS A 214 -6.86 15.63 -0.13
N GLY A 215 -6.23 14.61 -0.71
CA GLY A 215 -5.83 14.61 -2.11
C GLY A 215 -7.00 14.55 -3.09
N PHE A 216 -8.04 13.79 -2.76
CA PHE A 216 -9.21 13.58 -3.61
C PHE A 216 -10.43 14.41 -3.19
N ALA A 217 -10.29 15.33 -2.23
CA ALA A 217 -11.35 16.29 -1.91
C ALA A 217 -11.70 17.13 -3.15
N THR A 218 -12.99 17.26 -3.42
CA THR A 218 -13.52 18.08 -4.53
C THR A 218 -14.20 19.37 -4.05
N SER A 219 -14.15 19.65 -2.73
CA SER A 219 -14.59 20.91 -2.14
C SER A 219 -13.58 21.41 -1.09
N GLN A 220 -13.52 22.73 -0.90
CA GLN A 220 -12.65 23.34 0.10
C GLN A 220 -13.00 22.86 1.51
N GLY A 221 -14.29 22.79 1.86
CA GLY A 221 -14.73 22.33 3.18
C GLY A 221 -14.33 20.88 3.49
N ALA A 222 -14.44 19.98 2.50
CA ALA A 222 -13.98 18.60 2.65
C ALA A 222 -12.46 18.51 2.86
N TYR A 223 -11.69 19.31 2.10
CA TYR A 223 -10.24 19.40 2.26
C TYR A 223 -9.85 19.96 3.64
N ASP A 224 -10.44 21.08 4.07
CA ASP A 224 -10.12 21.72 5.35
C ASP A 224 -10.38 20.80 6.53
N THR A 225 -11.49 20.07 6.50
CA THR A 225 -11.81 19.05 7.50
C THR A 225 -10.78 17.94 7.50
N ALA A 226 -10.44 17.40 6.34
CA ALA A 226 -9.51 16.29 6.19
C ALA A 226 -8.08 16.65 6.61
N VAL A 227 -7.57 17.80 6.19
CA VAL A 227 -6.20 18.25 6.50
C VAL A 227 -6.04 18.60 7.97
N THR A 228 -7.05 19.19 8.59
CA THR A 228 -7.05 19.50 10.02
C THR A 228 -6.96 18.22 10.85
N GLU A 229 -7.79 17.22 10.55
CA GLU A 229 -7.75 15.92 11.24
C GLU A 229 -6.45 15.16 10.99
N LEU A 230 -5.93 15.17 9.76
CA LEU A 230 -4.65 14.54 9.42
C LEU A 230 -3.51 15.08 10.30
N PHE A 231 -3.38 16.40 10.39
CA PHE A 231 -2.29 17.00 11.18
C PHE A 231 -2.52 16.85 12.69
N ARG A 232 -3.75 16.83 13.16
CA ARG A 232 -4.06 16.47 14.56
C ARG A 232 -3.56 15.05 14.90
N CYS A 233 -3.75 14.09 13.99
CA CYS A 233 -3.27 12.73 14.16
C CYS A 233 -1.74 12.61 14.05
N LEU A 234 -1.09 13.37 13.16
CA LEU A 234 0.37 13.42 13.07
C LEU A 234 1.00 14.04 14.33
N ASP A 235 0.40 15.11 14.88
CA ASP A 235 0.84 15.71 16.14
C ASP A 235 0.69 14.70 17.31
N LYS A 236 -0.39 13.89 17.34
CA LYS A 236 -0.55 12.78 18.29
C LYS A 236 0.54 11.72 18.13
N CYS A 237 0.92 11.36 16.88
CA CYS A 237 2.04 10.45 16.65
C CYS A 237 3.35 11.02 17.21
N GLU A 238 3.65 12.28 16.92
CA GLU A 238 4.87 12.96 17.40
C GLU A 238 4.96 12.93 18.92
N GLU A 239 3.88 13.27 19.61
CA GLU A 239 3.82 13.25 21.08
C GLU A 239 4.00 11.82 21.64
N THR A 240 3.32 10.83 21.07
CA THR A 240 3.42 9.42 21.48
C THR A 240 4.84 8.90 21.31
N LEU A 241 5.44 9.16 20.13
CA LEU A 241 6.79 8.73 19.79
C LEU A 241 7.87 9.51 20.55
N GLY A 242 7.54 10.62 21.16
CA GLY A 242 8.42 11.30 22.12
C GLY A 242 8.58 10.56 23.46
N LYS A 243 7.66 9.62 23.76
CA LYS A 243 7.60 8.89 25.04
C LYS A 243 7.96 7.41 24.94
N GLN A 244 7.85 6.80 23.76
CA GLN A 244 8.08 5.38 23.51
C GLN A 244 8.64 5.13 22.11
N ARG A 245 9.27 3.96 21.89
CA ARG A 245 9.98 3.67 20.64
C ARG A 245 9.07 3.51 19.43
N TYR A 246 7.98 2.74 19.59
CA TYR A 246 7.02 2.42 18.52
C TYR A 246 5.64 2.96 18.86
N ILE A 247 4.73 2.98 17.86
CA ILE A 247 3.45 3.70 18.02
C ILE A 247 2.51 3.04 19.05
N ALA A 248 2.62 1.73 19.25
CA ALA A 248 1.81 0.98 20.22
C ALA A 248 2.61 0.49 21.44
N GLY A 249 3.84 1.01 21.70
CA GLY A 249 4.67 0.64 22.85
C GLY A 249 6.17 0.52 22.54
N ASP A 250 6.83 -0.41 23.23
CA ASP A 250 8.29 -0.54 23.17
C ASP A 250 8.80 -1.54 22.12
N VAL A 251 7.90 -2.29 21.47
CA VAL A 251 8.23 -3.28 20.45
C VAL A 251 7.51 -2.98 19.16
N LEU A 252 8.13 -3.38 18.03
CA LEU A 252 7.51 -3.28 16.70
C LEU A 252 6.24 -4.14 16.65
N THR A 253 5.14 -3.57 16.15
CA THR A 253 3.84 -4.22 16.06
C THR A 253 3.18 -4.02 14.69
N GLU A 254 2.05 -4.67 14.48
CA GLU A 254 1.18 -4.44 13.32
C GLU A 254 0.82 -2.96 13.13
N ALA A 255 0.67 -2.19 14.21
CA ALA A 255 0.35 -0.76 14.15
C ALA A 255 1.43 0.03 13.41
N ASP A 256 2.71 -0.31 13.62
CA ASP A 256 3.84 0.31 12.94
C ASP A 256 3.87 -0.06 11.46
N VAL A 257 3.64 -1.33 11.14
CA VAL A 257 3.54 -1.82 9.75
C VAL A 257 2.40 -1.13 8.99
N ARG A 258 1.31 -0.76 9.68
CA ARG A 258 0.16 -0.06 9.07
C ARG A 258 0.37 1.45 8.94
N LEU A 259 1.10 2.07 9.86
CA LEU A 259 1.39 3.50 9.84
C LEU A 259 2.51 3.86 8.85
N PHE A 260 3.62 3.12 8.89
CA PHE A 260 4.85 3.39 8.16
C PHE A 260 4.66 3.65 6.66
N PRO A 261 3.88 2.86 5.90
CA PRO A 261 3.73 3.07 4.45
C PRO A 261 3.18 4.45 4.07
N THR A 262 2.36 5.06 4.91
CA THR A 262 1.88 6.43 4.70
C THR A 262 2.97 7.45 5.01
N LEU A 263 3.68 7.29 6.11
CA LEU A 263 4.71 8.24 6.54
C LEU A 263 5.90 8.29 5.57
N VAL A 264 6.39 7.15 5.07
CA VAL A 264 7.51 7.09 4.14
C VAL A 264 7.21 7.72 2.78
N ARG A 265 5.91 7.84 2.42
CA ARG A 265 5.43 8.50 1.20
C ARG A 265 5.13 9.98 1.40
N PHE A 266 5.04 10.43 2.63
CA PHE A 266 4.40 11.70 2.94
C PHE A 266 5.13 12.87 2.29
N ASP A 267 6.40 13.04 2.58
CA ASP A 267 7.20 14.16 2.09
C ASP A 267 7.49 14.05 0.59
N GLU A 268 7.72 12.82 0.10
CA GLU A 268 8.06 12.55 -1.30
C GLU A 268 6.86 12.72 -2.26
N VAL A 269 5.65 12.51 -1.75
CA VAL A 269 4.44 12.50 -2.59
C VAL A 269 3.33 13.38 -2.02
N TYR A 270 2.83 13.07 -0.82
CA TYR A 270 1.56 13.62 -0.35
C TYR A 270 1.60 15.13 -0.11
N VAL A 271 2.73 15.66 0.32
CA VAL A 271 2.92 17.11 0.51
C VAL A 271 2.62 17.88 -0.77
N VAL A 272 3.15 17.45 -1.90
CA VAL A 272 2.95 18.11 -3.20
C VAL A 272 1.65 17.64 -3.85
N TYR A 273 1.47 16.33 -3.94
CA TYR A 273 0.41 15.72 -4.74
C TYR A 273 -0.99 15.87 -4.11
N PHE A 274 -1.06 15.67 -2.79
CA PHE A 274 -2.30 15.72 -2.02
C PHE A 274 -2.46 17.01 -1.21
N LYS A 275 -1.58 17.99 -1.42
CA LYS A 275 -1.63 19.31 -0.75
C LYS A 275 -1.54 19.22 0.78
N THR A 276 -0.86 18.19 1.32
CA THR A 276 -0.69 18.00 2.77
C THR A 276 0.53 18.78 3.29
N ASN A 277 0.68 20.02 2.86
CA ASN A 277 1.90 20.82 2.98
C ASN A 277 1.97 21.72 4.21
N LYS A 278 1.11 21.52 5.24
CA LYS A 278 1.17 22.29 6.49
C LYS A 278 2.50 22.06 7.23
N LYS A 279 3.00 20.82 7.24
CA LYS A 279 4.27 20.43 7.85
C LYS A 279 4.76 19.12 7.23
N PHE A 280 6.06 18.98 7.04
CA PHE A 280 6.69 17.77 6.51
C PHE A 280 6.98 16.78 7.66
N ILE A 281 7.06 15.48 7.36
CA ILE A 281 7.43 14.47 8.36
C ILE A 281 8.84 14.69 8.88
N HIS A 282 9.81 15.07 8.02
CA HIS A 282 11.18 15.34 8.47
C HIS A 282 11.29 16.56 9.42
N GLN A 283 10.26 17.39 9.54
CA GLN A 283 10.18 18.49 10.50
C GLN A 283 9.64 18.07 11.87
N TYR A 284 9.20 16.82 12.02
CA TYR A 284 8.77 16.22 13.29
C TYR A 284 9.92 15.37 13.85
N PRO A 285 10.62 15.79 14.90
CA PRO A 285 11.83 15.10 15.36
C PRO A 285 11.62 13.62 15.69
N ASN A 286 10.53 13.29 16.39
CA ASN A 286 10.26 11.92 16.81
C ASN A 286 9.72 11.06 15.66
N LEU A 287 8.80 11.60 14.86
CA LEU A 287 8.25 10.92 13.68
C LEU A 287 9.33 10.63 12.65
N TRP A 288 10.22 11.59 12.38
CA TRP A 288 11.29 11.39 11.40
C TRP A 288 12.28 10.30 11.83
N ASN A 289 12.72 10.34 13.09
CA ASN A 289 13.58 9.29 13.64
C ASN A 289 12.88 7.92 13.68
N TYR A 290 11.58 7.89 13.95
CA TYR A 290 10.77 6.68 13.90
C TYR A 290 10.67 6.12 12.46
N VAL A 291 10.43 6.95 11.46
CA VAL A 291 10.37 6.49 10.05
C VAL A 291 11.70 5.85 9.65
N LYS A 292 12.83 6.42 10.05
CA LYS A 292 14.17 5.86 9.79
C LYS A 292 14.37 4.53 10.54
N ASP A 293 14.00 4.43 11.83
CA ASP A 293 14.10 3.21 12.63
C ASP A 293 13.28 2.06 12.02
N VAL A 294 12.03 2.33 11.65
CA VAL A 294 11.17 1.31 11.01
C VAL A 294 11.72 0.92 9.63
N TYR A 295 12.14 1.87 8.81
CA TYR A 295 12.74 1.58 7.50
C TYR A 295 14.00 0.71 7.61
N GLN A 296 14.86 0.99 8.60
CA GLN A 296 16.12 0.28 8.83
C GLN A 296 15.92 -1.09 9.52
N THR A 297 14.73 -1.37 10.02
CA THR A 297 14.40 -2.71 10.55
C THR A 297 14.55 -3.76 9.45
N PRO A 298 15.34 -4.84 9.67
CA PRO A 298 15.50 -5.90 8.67
C PRO A 298 14.17 -6.43 8.14
N GLY A 299 14.01 -6.44 6.82
CA GLY A 299 12.76 -6.82 6.15
C GLY A 299 11.89 -5.63 5.72
N MET A 300 11.81 -4.56 6.49
CA MET A 300 10.93 -3.42 6.19
C MET A 300 11.32 -2.67 4.91
N ARG A 301 12.61 -2.40 4.69
CA ARG A 301 13.09 -1.67 3.50
C ARG A 301 12.72 -2.33 2.18
N HIS A 302 12.59 -3.64 2.15
CA HIS A 302 12.22 -4.40 0.94
C HIS A 302 10.79 -4.11 0.45
N SER A 303 9.95 -3.52 1.29
CA SER A 303 8.61 -3.07 0.91
C SER A 303 8.57 -1.67 0.28
N VAL A 304 9.70 -0.95 0.24
CA VAL A 304 9.79 0.44 -0.22
C VAL A 304 10.57 0.51 -1.53
N ASN A 305 9.91 1.01 -2.57
CA ASN A 305 10.54 1.38 -3.83
C ASN A 305 10.11 2.81 -4.17
N MET A 306 11.00 3.78 -3.91
CA MET A 306 10.65 5.19 -4.07
C MET A 306 10.38 5.58 -5.51
N TRP A 307 11.03 4.91 -6.48
CA TRP A 307 10.74 5.13 -7.90
C TRP A 307 9.29 4.72 -8.23
N HIS A 308 8.84 3.53 -7.79
CA HIS A 308 7.44 3.11 -7.96
C HIS A 308 6.47 4.09 -7.29
N ILE A 309 6.79 4.51 -6.07
CA ILE A 309 5.94 5.41 -5.28
C ILE A 309 5.76 6.73 -6.03
N LYS A 310 6.84 7.41 -6.40
CA LYS A 310 6.75 8.70 -7.10
C LYS A 310 6.11 8.54 -8.48
N THR A 311 6.57 7.58 -9.26
CA THR A 311 6.04 7.35 -10.61
C THR A 311 4.53 7.14 -10.57
N HIS A 312 4.02 6.27 -9.71
CA HIS A 312 2.59 5.98 -9.65
C HIS A 312 1.73 7.24 -9.43
N TYR A 313 1.98 7.94 -8.33
CA TYR A 313 1.13 9.07 -7.97
C TYR A 313 1.13 10.15 -9.03
N PHE A 314 2.29 10.45 -9.61
CA PHE A 314 2.40 11.55 -10.57
C PHE A 314 2.05 11.18 -12.01
N THR A 315 1.89 9.90 -12.35
CA THR A 315 1.61 9.46 -13.74
C THR A 315 0.25 8.81 -13.95
N SER A 316 -0.39 8.31 -12.87
CA SER A 316 -1.60 7.47 -12.99
C SER A 316 -2.93 8.22 -12.86
N HIS A 317 -2.92 9.48 -12.41
CA HIS A 317 -4.14 10.24 -12.17
C HIS A 317 -4.14 11.57 -12.96
N PRO A 318 -4.48 11.55 -14.26
CA PRO A 318 -4.40 12.73 -15.11
C PRO A 318 -5.29 13.90 -14.66
N VAL A 319 -6.33 13.65 -13.87
CA VAL A 319 -7.16 14.72 -13.25
C VAL A 319 -6.36 15.56 -12.25
N LEU A 320 -5.38 14.98 -11.57
CA LEU A 320 -4.54 15.68 -10.59
C LEU A 320 -3.21 16.17 -11.20
N ASN A 321 -2.70 15.46 -12.21
CA ASN A 321 -1.43 15.80 -12.89
C ASN A 321 -1.51 15.46 -14.38
N ALA A 322 -2.08 16.37 -15.16
CA ALA A 322 -2.39 16.15 -16.58
C ALA A 322 -1.15 15.87 -17.45
N ASN A 323 0.01 16.43 -17.07
CA ASN A 323 1.24 16.32 -17.86
C ASN A 323 2.17 15.19 -17.38
N ALA A 324 1.74 14.37 -16.40
CA ALA A 324 2.52 13.24 -15.86
C ALA A 324 3.96 13.61 -15.45
N ILE A 325 4.20 14.85 -14.97
CA ILE A 325 5.51 15.31 -14.50
C ILE A 325 5.78 14.74 -13.13
N VAL A 326 6.89 14.02 -12.96
CA VAL A 326 7.35 13.46 -11.70
C VAL A 326 8.32 14.43 -11.02
N PRO A 327 8.02 14.95 -9.81
CA PRO A 327 8.90 15.87 -9.10
C PRO A 327 10.24 15.23 -8.73
N ILE A 328 11.31 16.03 -8.75
CA ILE A 328 12.66 15.54 -8.50
C ILE A 328 12.93 15.26 -7.00
N GLY A 329 12.46 16.11 -6.09
CA GLY A 329 12.76 16.05 -4.66
C GLY A 329 11.59 15.55 -3.80
N PRO A 330 11.77 15.53 -2.47
CA PRO A 330 12.95 15.95 -1.69
C PRO A 330 14.10 14.93 -1.63
N ASN A 331 13.92 13.64 -1.97
CA ASN A 331 14.94 12.58 -1.94
C ASN A 331 15.56 12.40 -0.54
N LEU A 332 14.73 12.20 0.46
CA LEU A 332 15.15 12.05 1.85
C LEU A 332 15.96 10.77 2.06
N ASN A 333 17.05 10.88 2.81
CA ASN A 333 17.90 9.74 3.14
C ASN A 333 17.38 8.98 4.37
N LEU A 334 16.75 7.85 4.15
CA LEU A 334 16.22 6.98 5.20
C LEU A 334 17.29 6.10 5.88
N ASP A 335 18.50 6.06 5.34
CA ASP A 335 19.64 5.32 5.91
C ASP A 335 20.47 6.17 6.90
N GLU A 336 20.11 7.44 7.11
CA GLU A 336 20.73 8.26 8.14
C GLU A 336 20.53 7.70 9.54
N PRO A 337 21.47 7.92 10.47
CA PRO A 337 21.29 7.53 11.86
C PRO A 337 20.01 8.10 12.47
N HIS A 338 19.43 7.36 13.39
CA HIS A 338 18.27 7.77 14.18
C HIS A 338 18.54 7.63 15.68
N ASP A 339 17.74 8.28 16.51
CA ASP A 339 17.92 8.34 17.97
C ASP A 339 17.06 7.35 18.78
N ARG A 340 16.36 6.43 18.09
CA ARG A 340 15.34 5.59 18.75
C ARG A 340 15.93 4.60 19.76
N ALA A 341 17.24 4.31 19.70
CA ALA A 341 17.94 3.50 20.69
C ALA A 341 17.84 4.10 22.11
N ARG A 342 17.53 5.40 22.28
CA ARG A 342 17.30 6.04 23.58
C ARG A 342 16.15 5.40 24.39
N PHE A 343 15.27 4.68 23.75
CA PHE A 343 14.15 3.97 24.39
C PHE A 343 14.45 2.47 24.66
N SER A 344 15.62 1.97 24.21
CA SER A 344 16.03 0.60 24.50
C SER A 344 16.52 0.54 25.95
N LYS A 345 15.88 -0.29 26.78
CA LYS A 345 16.29 -0.56 28.17
C LYS A 345 17.28 -1.72 28.21
#